data_7dfcaa92e76d7578ddeef7c86f72f78b
#
_entry.id   7dfcaa92e76d7578ddeef7c86f72f78b
#
_cell.length_a   1.000
_cell.length_b   1.000
_cell.length_c   1.000
_cell.angle_alpha   90.00
_cell.angle_beta   90.00
_cell.angle_gamma   90.00
#
_symmetry.space_group_name_H-M   'P 1'
#
loop_
_entity.id
_entity.type
_entity.pdbx_description
1 polymer ?
#
loop_
_entity_poly.entity_id
_entity_poly.type
_entity_poly.pdbx_seq_one_letter_code
_entity_poly.pdbx_strand_id
1 'polypeptide(L)'
;MLETAQLKIGDKTYDLPVIEGSEGEKAIDISKLRDQTGYVTLDIGYKNTGATQSAITFLDGELGILKYRGYPIEQLAAKSSFIEVAYLLIYGELPTEEQLKAFNFDLSHHTLVHEDMKKFFDGFPSKSHPMGQLSSLVCSLSAFYPESLKQNQTPEELNLSIIKVLAKMPTIVSWIYKKSLGHPYIYPQNKYDYVTNFLNMTFGQRTEVVDIDPVIVSAMNTLLILHADHEQNCSTSTVRIVGSSASNIYASVSAGISALWGPLHGGANQEVIEMLQKIQEDGGDTDKWIAKAKDKNDPFRLMGFGHRVYKNFDPRAKIIKKACDDILEKLGIDDEVLEIAKKLEEVALKDPYFIERKLYPNVDFYSGIIYRALGFPTDMFTVLFALGRLPGWIAQWKEMKEHKEPIGRPRQIYTGATNRDYTDIKNR
;
A
#
# COMPACT_ATOMS: atom_id res chain seq x y z
N MET A 1 -31.01 -23.75 0.22
CA MET A 1 -29.96 -24.68 0.67
C MET A 1 -28.65 -24.01 0.36
N LEU A 2 -27.69 -24.00 1.30
CA LEU A 2 -26.34 -23.51 1.00
C LEU A 2 -25.73 -24.40 -0.09
N GLU A 3 -25.12 -23.79 -1.10
CA GLU A 3 -24.38 -24.50 -2.14
C GLU A 3 -23.22 -25.28 -1.50
N THR A 4 -22.98 -26.51 -1.96
CA THR A 4 -21.88 -27.34 -1.46
C THR A 4 -21.04 -27.83 -2.63
N ALA A 5 -19.72 -27.79 -2.44
CA ALA A 5 -18.76 -28.42 -3.34
C ALA A 5 -18.43 -29.84 -2.85
N GLN A 6 -18.24 -30.77 -3.76
CA GLN A 6 -17.88 -32.15 -3.41
C GLN A 6 -16.41 -32.43 -3.69
N LEU A 7 -15.68 -32.85 -2.66
CA LEU A 7 -14.31 -33.33 -2.77
C LEU A 7 -14.26 -34.86 -2.63
N LYS A 8 -13.83 -35.53 -3.68
CA LYS A 8 -13.63 -37.00 -3.67
C LYS A 8 -12.17 -37.34 -3.38
N ILE A 9 -11.93 -38.14 -2.36
CA ILE A 9 -10.60 -38.64 -1.99
C ILE A 9 -10.70 -40.18 -1.88
N GLY A 10 -10.09 -40.90 -2.83
CA GLY A 10 -10.28 -42.33 -2.96
C GLY A 10 -11.76 -42.65 -3.23
N ASP A 11 -12.36 -43.53 -2.41
CA ASP A 11 -13.78 -43.90 -2.51
C ASP A 11 -14.73 -43.06 -1.66
N LYS A 12 -14.19 -42.08 -0.91
CA LYS A 12 -14.99 -41.24 -0.03
C LYS A 12 -15.23 -39.85 -0.65
N THR A 13 -16.44 -39.37 -0.49
CA THR A 13 -16.85 -38.03 -0.91
C THR A 13 -17.13 -37.16 0.33
N TYR A 14 -16.69 -35.93 0.31
CA TYR A 14 -16.83 -34.97 1.38
C TYR A 14 -17.53 -33.69 0.84
N ASP A 15 -18.54 -33.24 1.54
CA ASP A 15 -19.26 -32.03 1.21
C ASP A 15 -18.60 -30.86 1.93
N LEU A 16 -18.23 -29.84 1.17
CA LEU A 16 -17.60 -28.61 1.66
C LEU A 16 -18.56 -27.44 1.40
N PRO A 17 -18.85 -26.58 2.40
CA PRO A 17 -19.70 -25.42 2.20
C PRO A 17 -19.11 -24.45 1.16
N VAL A 18 -19.98 -23.86 0.36
CA VAL A 18 -19.61 -22.73 -0.52
C VAL A 18 -20.10 -21.45 0.14
N ILE A 19 -19.20 -20.49 0.26
CA ILE A 19 -19.47 -19.13 0.73
C ILE A 19 -19.55 -18.24 -0.50
N GLU A 20 -20.58 -17.41 -0.57
CA GLU A 20 -20.77 -16.43 -1.64
C GLU A 20 -20.63 -15.01 -1.06
N GLY A 21 -19.77 -14.20 -1.69
CA GLY A 21 -19.58 -12.79 -1.38
C GLY A 21 -20.72 -11.93 -1.90
N SER A 22 -20.78 -10.68 -1.47
CA SER A 22 -21.85 -9.74 -1.85
C SER A 22 -21.84 -9.32 -3.33
N GLU A 23 -20.72 -9.50 -4.01
CA GLU A 23 -20.58 -9.24 -5.46
C GLU A 23 -20.56 -10.56 -6.28
N GLY A 24 -20.87 -11.69 -5.63
CA GLY A 24 -21.03 -12.99 -6.28
C GLY A 24 -19.77 -13.86 -6.36
N GLU A 25 -18.67 -13.48 -5.70
CA GLU A 25 -17.46 -14.30 -5.59
C GLU A 25 -17.76 -15.53 -4.74
N LYS A 26 -17.25 -16.68 -5.16
CA LYS A 26 -17.49 -17.94 -4.46
C LYS A 26 -16.20 -18.53 -3.92
N ALA A 27 -16.23 -18.96 -2.67
CA ALA A 27 -15.16 -19.68 -2.02
C ALA A 27 -15.63 -20.99 -1.42
N ILE A 28 -14.78 -22.03 -1.49
CA ILE A 28 -15.01 -23.30 -0.82
C ILE A 28 -14.43 -23.18 0.60
N ASP A 29 -15.27 -23.32 1.62
CA ASP A 29 -14.82 -23.36 3.01
C ASP A 29 -14.12 -24.68 3.33
N ILE A 30 -12.81 -24.61 3.51
CA ILE A 30 -11.94 -25.75 3.84
C ILE A 30 -11.62 -25.85 5.34
N SER A 31 -12.24 -25.06 6.20
CA SER A 31 -11.90 -24.97 7.63
C SER A 31 -11.96 -26.33 8.34
N LYS A 32 -12.88 -27.20 7.96
CA LYS A 32 -13.07 -28.55 8.51
C LYS A 32 -12.42 -29.66 7.69
N LEU A 33 -11.79 -29.35 6.58
CA LEU A 33 -11.24 -30.37 5.66
C LEU A 33 -10.26 -31.32 6.36
N ARG A 34 -9.33 -30.76 7.15
CA ARG A 34 -8.34 -31.57 7.86
C ARG A 34 -8.96 -32.50 8.89
N ASP A 35 -9.92 -32.03 9.66
CA ASP A 35 -10.57 -32.82 10.72
C ASP A 35 -11.36 -33.98 10.11
N GLN A 36 -11.95 -33.80 8.94
CA GLN A 36 -12.72 -34.81 8.24
C GLN A 36 -11.85 -35.82 7.48
N THR A 37 -10.71 -35.40 6.96
CA THR A 37 -9.95 -36.14 5.96
C THR A 37 -8.49 -36.43 6.34
N GLY A 38 -7.92 -35.68 7.24
CA GLY A 38 -6.48 -35.62 7.54
C GLY A 38 -5.65 -34.83 6.52
N TYR A 39 -6.23 -34.40 5.39
CA TYR A 39 -5.52 -33.65 4.36
C TYR A 39 -5.52 -32.14 4.65
N VAL A 40 -4.51 -31.46 4.12
CA VAL A 40 -4.43 -30.00 4.05
C VAL A 40 -4.32 -29.58 2.59
N THR A 41 -4.73 -28.35 2.29
CA THR A 41 -4.52 -27.74 0.97
C THR A 41 -3.09 -27.22 0.86
N LEU A 42 -2.56 -27.16 -0.36
CA LEU A 42 -1.27 -26.55 -0.66
C LEU A 42 -1.48 -25.51 -1.76
N ASP A 43 -1.25 -24.24 -1.40
CA ASP A 43 -1.27 -23.10 -2.31
C ASP A 43 -0.11 -22.18 -1.95
N ILE A 44 1.02 -22.31 -2.66
CA ILE A 44 2.23 -21.55 -2.38
C ILE A 44 2.01 -20.08 -2.81
N GLY A 45 2.12 -19.17 -1.83
CA GLY A 45 1.93 -17.74 -2.06
C GLY A 45 0.45 -17.31 -2.11
N TYR A 46 -0.49 -18.18 -1.70
CA TYR A 46 -1.93 -17.86 -1.56
C TYR A 46 -2.60 -17.35 -2.84
N LYS A 47 -2.16 -17.84 -4.00
CA LYS A 47 -2.65 -17.35 -5.29
C LYS A 47 -4.14 -17.63 -5.52
N ASN A 48 -4.65 -18.72 -4.92
CA ASN A 48 -6.03 -19.20 -5.06
C ASN A 48 -6.67 -19.46 -3.68
N THR A 49 -6.27 -18.71 -2.65
CA THR A 49 -6.75 -18.92 -1.29
C THR A 49 -7.33 -17.62 -0.74
N GLY A 50 -8.63 -17.61 -0.44
CA GLY A 50 -9.26 -16.56 0.37
C GLY A 50 -8.77 -16.65 1.82
N ALA A 51 -8.05 -15.66 2.28
CA ALA A 51 -7.47 -15.64 3.64
C ALA A 51 -8.44 -15.10 4.70
N THR A 52 -9.45 -14.33 4.29
CA THR A 52 -10.44 -13.70 5.17
C THR A 52 -11.69 -13.34 4.38
N GLN A 53 -12.75 -12.98 5.09
CA GLN A 53 -13.91 -12.25 4.58
C GLN A 53 -13.77 -10.79 5.02
N SER A 54 -13.94 -9.85 4.09
CA SER A 54 -13.78 -8.42 4.35
C SER A 54 -14.84 -7.60 3.63
N ALA A 55 -15.32 -6.55 4.28
CA ALA A 55 -16.25 -5.59 3.69
C ALA A 55 -15.55 -4.27 3.30
N ILE A 56 -14.21 -4.23 3.24
CA ILE A 56 -13.45 -2.99 3.05
C ILE A 56 -13.29 -2.66 1.57
N THR A 57 -12.77 -3.60 0.78
CA THR A 57 -12.43 -3.34 -0.62
C THR A 57 -12.90 -4.49 -1.49
N PHE A 58 -13.67 -4.16 -2.52
CA PHE A 58 -13.98 -5.05 -3.63
C PHE A 58 -13.12 -4.71 -4.84
N LEU A 59 -12.57 -5.74 -5.46
CA LEU A 59 -11.73 -5.64 -6.63
C LEU A 59 -12.08 -6.73 -7.63
N ASP A 60 -12.42 -6.32 -8.88
CA ASP A 60 -12.56 -7.23 -10.01
C ASP A 60 -11.51 -6.89 -11.08
N GLY A 61 -10.51 -7.76 -11.19
CA GLY A 61 -9.42 -7.58 -12.16
C GLY A 61 -9.81 -7.83 -13.61
N GLU A 62 -10.86 -8.62 -13.87
CA GLU A 62 -11.35 -8.89 -15.24
C GLU A 62 -12.15 -7.69 -15.76
N LEU A 63 -13.01 -7.11 -14.92
CA LEU A 63 -13.84 -5.96 -15.26
C LEU A 63 -13.12 -4.61 -15.04
N GLY A 64 -12.01 -4.60 -14.31
CA GLY A 64 -11.30 -3.37 -13.97
C GLY A 64 -12.09 -2.50 -12.96
N ILE A 65 -12.68 -3.13 -11.94
CA ILE A 65 -13.49 -2.47 -10.92
C ILE A 65 -12.71 -2.41 -9.62
N LEU A 66 -12.75 -1.26 -8.95
CA LEU A 66 -12.28 -1.07 -7.58
C LEU A 66 -13.31 -0.25 -6.80
N LYS A 67 -13.73 -0.78 -5.64
CA LYS A 67 -14.67 -0.11 -4.73
C LYS A 67 -14.13 -0.11 -3.31
N TYR A 68 -14.25 1.00 -2.59
CA TYR A 68 -14.02 1.07 -1.15
C TYR A 68 -15.37 1.15 -0.44
N ARG A 69 -15.68 0.17 0.41
CA ARG A 69 -16.97 0.08 1.11
C ARG A 69 -18.18 0.24 0.16
N GLY A 70 -18.07 -0.30 -1.06
CA GLY A 70 -19.11 -0.21 -2.08
C GLY A 70 -19.06 1.05 -2.96
N TYR A 71 -18.28 2.08 -2.61
CA TYR A 71 -18.15 3.29 -3.43
C TYR A 71 -17.09 3.10 -4.52
N PRO A 72 -17.43 3.36 -5.81
CA PRO A 72 -16.46 3.29 -6.90
C PRO A 72 -15.29 4.26 -6.69
N ILE A 73 -14.07 3.81 -6.99
CA ILE A 73 -12.85 4.61 -6.80
C ILE A 73 -12.88 5.92 -7.59
N GLU A 74 -13.50 5.93 -8.75
CA GLU A 74 -13.64 7.11 -9.62
C GLU A 74 -14.47 8.21 -8.92
N GLN A 75 -15.50 7.83 -8.17
CA GLN A 75 -16.32 8.79 -7.44
C GLN A 75 -15.58 9.35 -6.22
N LEU A 76 -14.89 8.48 -5.48
CA LEU A 76 -14.12 8.89 -4.31
C LEU A 76 -12.97 9.82 -4.70
N ALA A 77 -12.21 9.48 -5.73
CA ALA A 77 -11.11 10.31 -6.20
C ALA A 77 -11.56 11.68 -6.75
N ALA A 78 -12.78 11.75 -7.33
CA ALA A 78 -13.30 13.00 -7.89
C ALA A 78 -13.98 13.92 -6.89
N LYS A 79 -14.51 13.38 -5.76
CA LYS A 79 -15.44 14.11 -4.89
C LYS A 79 -15.01 14.17 -3.43
N SER A 80 -14.08 13.30 -3.00
CA SER A 80 -13.70 13.17 -1.59
C SER A 80 -12.29 13.67 -1.32
N SER A 81 -12.03 14.03 -0.08
CA SER A 81 -10.68 14.19 0.44
C SER A 81 -10.10 12.85 0.90
N PHE A 82 -8.77 12.77 0.97
CA PHE A 82 -8.10 11.58 1.51
C PHE A 82 -8.58 11.23 2.92
N ILE A 83 -8.86 12.22 3.74
CA ILE A 83 -9.33 12.01 5.12
C ILE A 83 -10.76 11.49 5.17
N GLU A 84 -11.65 11.92 4.26
CA GLU A 84 -12.98 11.30 4.11
C GLU A 84 -12.88 9.83 3.71
N VAL A 85 -11.97 9.51 2.77
CA VAL A 85 -11.73 8.12 2.36
C VAL A 85 -11.10 7.31 3.49
N ALA A 86 -10.17 7.88 4.24
CA ALA A 86 -9.61 7.25 5.44
C ALA A 86 -10.70 6.94 6.47
N TYR A 87 -11.60 7.89 6.73
CA TYR A 87 -12.75 7.68 7.60
C TYR A 87 -13.65 6.55 7.08
N LEU A 88 -14.03 6.60 5.80
CA LEU A 88 -14.85 5.58 5.15
C LEU A 88 -14.26 4.16 5.33
N LEU A 89 -12.98 3.99 5.02
CA LEU A 89 -12.32 2.69 5.14
C LEU A 89 -12.32 2.17 6.59
N ILE A 90 -11.99 3.05 7.56
CA ILE A 90 -11.80 2.68 8.96
C ILE A 90 -13.14 2.47 9.68
N TYR A 91 -14.15 3.28 9.40
CA TYR A 91 -15.43 3.28 10.14
C TYR A 91 -16.60 2.72 9.34
N GLY A 92 -16.44 2.48 8.04
CA GLY A 92 -17.42 1.75 7.21
C GLY A 92 -18.36 2.61 6.39
N GLU A 93 -18.57 3.89 6.77
CA GLU A 93 -19.45 4.82 6.09
C GLU A 93 -18.77 6.17 5.85
N LEU A 94 -19.23 6.94 4.85
CA LEU A 94 -18.77 8.31 4.66
C LEU A 94 -19.16 9.17 5.87
N PRO A 95 -18.28 10.05 6.35
CA PRO A 95 -18.58 10.89 7.50
C PRO A 95 -19.65 11.94 7.18
N THR A 96 -20.50 12.24 8.14
CA THR A 96 -21.25 13.48 8.13
C THR A 96 -20.32 14.68 8.26
N GLU A 97 -20.79 15.89 7.99
CA GLU A 97 -19.98 17.11 8.16
C GLU A 97 -19.44 17.26 9.59
N GLU A 98 -20.27 16.93 10.60
CA GLU A 98 -19.89 16.99 12.02
C GLU A 98 -18.83 15.92 12.35
N GLN A 99 -19.00 14.69 11.86
CA GLN A 99 -18.02 13.62 12.04
C GLN A 99 -16.69 13.95 11.37
N LEU A 100 -16.72 14.50 10.17
CA LEU A 100 -15.51 14.91 9.47
C LEU A 100 -14.77 16.05 10.21
N LYS A 101 -15.51 17.02 10.74
CA LYS A 101 -14.92 18.10 11.56
C LYS A 101 -14.27 17.55 12.82
N ALA A 102 -14.94 16.64 13.53
CA ALA A 102 -14.41 16.00 14.73
C ALA A 102 -13.16 15.17 14.40
N PHE A 103 -13.19 14.38 13.33
CA PHE A 103 -12.06 13.56 12.90
C PHE A 103 -10.84 14.39 12.49
N ASN A 104 -11.05 15.48 11.73
CA ASN A 104 -9.99 16.42 11.39
C ASN A 104 -9.41 17.12 12.63
N PHE A 105 -10.26 17.48 13.60
CA PHE A 105 -9.81 18.05 14.86
C PHE A 105 -8.91 17.07 15.61
N ASP A 106 -9.34 15.82 15.77
CA ASP A 106 -8.55 14.79 16.44
C ASP A 106 -7.21 14.54 15.73
N LEU A 107 -7.22 14.43 14.39
CA LEU A 107 -6.00 14.25 13.61
C LEU A 107 -5.03 15.42 13.80
N SER A 108 -5.52 16.68 13.65
CA SER A 108 -4.66 17.86 13.75
C SER A 108 -4.03 18.02 15.13
N HIS A 109 -4.70 17.57 16.19
CA HIS A 109 -4.21 17.67 17.58
C HIS A 109 -3.36 16.49 18.03
N HIS A 110 -3.17 15.46 17.20
CA HIS A 110 -2.34 14.30 17.48
C HIS A 110 -1.13 14.16 16.53
N THR A 111 -0.82 15.16 15.72
CA THR A 111 0.26 15.14 14.70
C THR A 111 1.67 15.14 15.31
N LEU A 112 1.87 15.74 16.47
CA LEU A 112 3.19 15.81 17.10
C LEU A 112 3.67 14.44 17.56
N VAL A 113 4.92 14.11 17.23
CA VAL A 113 5.63 12.98 17.81
C VAL A 113 6.35 13.41 19.09
N HIS A 114 6.61 12.47 19.99
CA HIS A 114 7.37 12.76 21.22
C HIS A 114 8.76 13.28 20.86
N GLU A 115 9.25 14.32 21.58
CA GLU A 115 10.56 14.94 21.28
C GLU A 115 11.72 13.93 21.36
N ASP A 116 11.66 12.95 22.27
CA ASP A 116 12.66 11.89 22.36
C ASP A 116 12.72 11.00 21.12
N MET A 117 11.71 10.97 20.26
CA MET A 117 11.80 10.27 18.97
C MET A 117 12.90 10.83 18.08
N LYS A 118 13.31 12.09 18.25
CA LYS A 118 14.46 12.63 17.52
C LYS A 118 15.72 11.81 17.72
N LYS A 119 15.92 11.21 18.90
CA LYS A 119 17.05 10.32 19.17
C LYS A 119 17.04 9.08 18.27
N PHE A 120 15.86 8.58 17.92
CA PHE A 120 15.75 7.48 16.95
C PHE A 120 16.11 7.95 15.54
N PHE A 121 15.62 9.12 15.11
CA PHE A 121 16.03 9.70 13.84
C PHE A 121 17.54 9.92 13.79
N ASP A 122 18.14 10.45 14.86
CA ASP A 122 19.57 10.75 14.94
C ASP A 122 20.44 9.47 14.93
N GLY A 123 19.88 8.36 15.40
CA GLY A 123 20.56 7.05 15.40
C GLY A 123 20.70 6.41 14.02
N PHE A 124 19.93 6.84 13.01
CA PHE A 124 20.07 6.30 11.66
C PHE A 124 21.24 6.92 10.90
N PRO A 125 22.01 6.14 10.14
CA PRO A 125 22.99 6.69 9.18
C PRO A 125 22.34 7.64 8.19
N SER A 126 23.05 8.67 7.77
CA SER A 126 22.53 9.73 6.87
C SER A 126 22.01 9.21 5.52
N LYS A 127 22.56 8.08 5.05
CA LYS A 127 22.18 7.42 3.78
C LYS A 127 21.33 6.16 3.99
N SER A 128 20.73 5.97 5.18
CA SER A 128 19.87 4.82 5.40
C SER A 128 18.57 4.94 4.60
N HIS A 129 18.11 3.81 4.07
CA HIS A 129 16.92 3.77 3.23
C HIS A 129 15.68 4.26 4.01
N PRO A 130 14.87 5.18 3.45
CA PRO A 130 13.72 5.78 4.13
C PRO A 130 12.69 4.76 4.64
N MET A 131 12.45 3.67 3.92
CA MET A 131 11.51 2.62 4.34
C MET A 131 11.96 1.88 5.60
N GLY A 132 13.27 1.63 5.77
CA GLY A 132 13.82 1.05 6.99
C GLY A 132 13.65 1.97 8.19
N GLN A 133 13.89 3.28 7.99
CA GLN A 133 13.60 4.29 9.01
C GLN A 133 12.11 4.31 9.37
N LEU A 134 11.22 4.36 8.36
CA LEU A 134 9.78 4.43 8.55
C LEU A 134 9.26 3.23 9.37
N SER A 135 9.61 2.01 8.97
CA SER A 135 9.21 0.80 9.68
C SER A 135 9.64 0.83 11.15
N SER A 136 10.90 1.19 11.41
CA SER A 136 11.46 1.27 12.76
C SER A 136 10.80 2.35 13.61
N LEU A 137 10.59 3.54 13.05
CA LEU A 137 9.98 4.68 13.75
C LEU A 137 8.51 4.43 14.08
N VAL A 138 7.75 3.82 13.17
CA VAL A 138 6.35 3.46 13.42
C VAL A 138 6.26 2.40 14.51
N CYS A 139 7.10 1.37 14.49
CA CYS A 139 7.14 0.37 15.54
C CYS A 139 7.47 0.99 16.90
N SER A 140 8.42 1.93 16.94
CA SER A 140 8.86 2.60 18.18
C SER A 140 7.76 3.45 18.84
N LEU A 141 6.70 3.84 18.12
CA LEU A 141 5.55 4.54 18.71
C LEU A 141 4.93 3.76 19.88
N SER A 142 4.99 2.42 19.85
CA SER A 142 4.48 1.58 20.93
C SER A 142 5.17 1.85 22.27
N ALA A 143 6.44 2.28 22.28
CA ALA A 143 7.16 2.65 23.49
C ALA A 143 6.69 3.98 24.12
N PHE A 144 6.13 4.88 23.30
CA PHE A 144 5.63 6.18 23.74
C PHE A 144 4.13 6.17 24.07
N TYR A 145 3.41 5.13 23.65
CA TYR A 145 1.96 4.99 23.83
C TYR A 145 1.63 3.62 24.43
N PRO A 146 1.97 3.38 25.73
CA PRO A 146 1.83 2.07 26.36
C PRO A 146 0.38 1.58 26.48
N GLU A 147 -0.60 2.46 26.37
CA GLU A 147 -2.03 2.10 26.29
C GLU A 147 -2.33 1.20 25.10
N SER A 148 -1.56 1.30 24.00
CA SER A 148 -1.70 0.45 22.82
C SER A 148 -1.30 -1.01 23.07
N LEU A 149 -0.57 -1.29 24.14
CA LEU A 149 -0.08 -2.63 24.50
C LEU A 149 -1.13 -3.43 25.31
N LYS A 150 -2.22 -2.81 25.74
CA LYS A 150 -3.29 -3.50 26.46
C LYS A 150 -3.98 -4.51 25.54
N GLN A 151 -4.13 -5.75 25.98
CA GLN A 151 -4.87 -6.78 25.24
C GLN A 151 -6.36 -6.43 25.05
N ASN A 152 -6.96 -5.89 26.12
CA ASN A 152 -8.37 -5.51 26.16
C ASN A 152 -8.48 -3.97 26.19
N GLN A 153 -8.19 -3.33 25.06
CA GLN A 153 -8.42 -1.90 24.91
C GLN A 153 -9.94 -1.63 24.88
N THR A 154 -10.35 -0.53 25.50
CA THR A 154 -11.72 -0.01 25.27
C THR A 154 -11.85 0.49 23.84
N PRO A 155 -13.09 0.64 23.31
CA PRO A 155 -13.29 1.24 22.00
C PRO A 155 -12.62 2.62 21.84
N GLU A 156 -12.63 3.43 22.89
CA GLU A 156 -12.01 4.76 22.93
C GLU A 156 -10.48 4.67 22.88
N GLU A 157 -9.85 3.74 23.64
CA GLU A 157 -8.41 3.50 23.63
C GLU A 157 -7.95 2.97 22.26
N LEU A 158 -8.76 2.08 21.64
CA LEU A 158 -8.52 1.58 20.30
C LEU A 158 -8.56 2.72 19.29
N ASN A 159 -9.63 3.52 19.33
CA ASN A 159 -9.82 4.66 18.44
C ASN A 159 -8.67 5.68 18.59
N LEU A 160 -8.26 5.98 19.80
CA LEU A 160 -7.13 6.87 20.06
C LEU A 160 -5.82 6.35 19.46
N SER A 161 -5.60 5.03 19.50
CA SER A 161 -4.42 4.40 18.88
C SER A 161 -4.46 4.54 17.36
N ILE A 162 -5.65 4.38 16.74
CA ILE A 162 -5.89 4.60 15.31
C ILE A 162 -5.60 6.06 14.93
N ILE A 163 -6.19 7.02 15.66
CA ILE A 163 -5.96 8.44 15.43
C ILE A 163 -4.46 8.77 15.52
N LYS A 164 -3.77 8.27 16.54
CA LYS A 164 -2.34 8.56 16.74
C LYS A 164 -1.47 8.06 15.60
N VAL A 165 -1.67 6.83 15.11
CA VAL A 165 -0.85 6.32 14.00
C VAL A 165 -1.13 7.08 12.71
N LEU A 166 -2.40 7.37 12.42
CA LEU A 166 -2.79 8.12 11.22
C LEU A 166 -2.25 9.55 11.25
N ALA A 167 -2.40 10.26 12.38
CA ALA A 167 -1.99 11.64 12.53
C ALA A 167 -0.46 11.85 12.51
N LYS A 168 0.32 10.90 13.06
CA LYS A 168 1.78 11.04 13.20
C LYS A 168 2.55 10.61 11.95
N MET A 169 1.94 9.81 11.08
CA MET A 169 2.60 9.31 9.88
C MET A 169 3.15 10.42 8.98
N PRO A 170 2.40 11.50 8.64
CA PRO A 170 2.93 12.61 7.85
C PRO A 170 4.16 13.27 8.48
N THR A 171 4.14 13.45 9.81
CA THR A 171 5.27 14.04 10.53
C THR A 171 6.52 13.16 10.44
N ILE A 172 6.36 11.85 10.64
CA ILE A 172 7.47 10.90 10.55
C ILE A 172 8.04 10.89 9.12
N VAL A 173 7.18 10.78 8.10
CA VAL A 173 7.58 10.75 6.69
C VAL A 173 8.32 12.04 6.30
N SER A 174 7.77 13.20 6.65
CA SER A 174 8.39 14.48 6.35
C SER A 174 9.73 14.68 7.06
N TRP A 175 9.85 14.21 8.30
CA TRP A 175 11.12 14.31 9.04
C TRP A 175 12.19 13.35 8.51
N ILE A 176 11.82 12.16 8.03
CA ILE A 176 12.73 11.27 7.29
C ILE A 176 13.30 12.01 6.07
N TYR A 177 12.43 12.65 5.28
CA TYR A 177 12.85 13.43 4.12
C TYR A 177 13.74 14.60 4.50
N LYS A 178 13.36 15.41 5.50
CA LYS A 178 14.19 16.54 5.98
C LYS A 178 15.57 16.07 6.45
N LYS A 179 15.64 14.96 7.17
CA LYS A 179 16.90 14.36 7.63
C LYS A 179 17.78 13.93 6.46
N SER A 180 17.24 13.33 5.41
CA SER A 180 18.02 12.90 4.24
C SER A 180 18.72 14.08 3.54
N LEU A 181 18.11 15.27 3.62
CA LEU A 181 18.65 16.52 3.08
C LEU A 181 19.57 17.27 4.08
N GLY A 182 19.65 16.85 5.33
CA GLY A 182 20.32 17.59 6.38
C GLY A 182 19.61 18.90 6.77
N HIS A 183 18.31 19.00 6.49
CA HIS A 183 17.50 20.18 6.76
C HIS A 183 16.86 20.14 8.15
N PRO A 184 16.55 21.29 8.76
CA PRO A 184 15.79 21.36 9.99
C PRO A 184 14.40 20.75 9.87
N TYR A 185 13.93 20.07 10.90
CA TYR A 185 12.55 19.57 10.95
C TYR A 185 11.56 20.73 10.99
N ILE A 186 10.50 20.59 10.19
CA ILE A 186 9.33 21.47 10.21
C ILE A 186 8.24 20.75 11.01
N TYR A 187 7.69 21.46 12.00
CA TYR A 187 6.62 20.93 12.83
C TYR A 187 5.25 21.10 12.17
N PRO A 188 4.31 20.19 12.44
CA PRO A 188 2.95 20.30 11.93
C PRO A 188 2.26 21.54 12.50
N GLN A 189 1.30 22.07 11.75
CA GLN A 189 0.49 23.21 12.14
C GLN A 189 -1.00 22.85 12.05
N ASN A 190 -1.75 23.06 13.14
CA ASN A 190 -3.16 22.69 13.23
C ASN A 190 -4.09 23.43 12.26
N LYS A 191 -3.63 24.55 11.68
CA LYS A 191 -4.40 25.35 10.71
C LYS A 191 -4.51 24.71 9.33
N TYR A 192 -3.63 23.77 9.00
CA TYR A 192 -3.62 23.10 7.71
C TYR A 192 -4.40 21.79 7.76
N ASP A 193 -5.04 21.44 6.64
CA ASP A 193 -5.54 20.08 6.42
C ASP A 193 -4.39 19.06 6.35
N TYR A 194 -4.73 17.78 6.35
CA TYR A 194 -3.78 16.69 6.43
C TYR A 194 -2.72 16.71 5.30
N VAL A 195 -3.17 16.89 4.05
CA VAL A 195 -2.29 16.86 2.88
C VAL A 195 -1.44 18.13 2.80
N THR A 196 -2.06 19.29 3.00
CA THR A 196 -1.36 20.58 3.04
C THR A 196 -0.31 20.61 4.16
N ASN A 197 -0.64 20.06 5.34
CA ASN A 197 0.29 19.98 6.46
C ASN A 197 1.47 19.06 6.15
N PHE A 198 1.22 17.89 5.53
CA PHE A 198 2.28 17.01 5.05
C PHE A 198 3.23 17.71 4.07
N LEU A 199 2.70 18.39 3.06
CA LEU A 199 3.49 19.12 2.06
C LEU A 199 4.26 20.28 2.69
N ASN A 200 3.63 21.01 3.62
CA ASN A 200 4.29 22.08 4.37
C ASN A 200 5.48 21.55 5.21
N MET A 201 5.30 20.44 5.93
CA MET A 201 6.40 19.83 6.68
C MET A 201 7.52 19.32 5.77
N THR A 202 7.17 18.84 4.58
CA THR A 202 8.12 18.26 3.62
C THR A 202 8.91 19.34 2.88
N PHE A 203 8.24 20.32 2.30
CA PHE A 203 8.87 21.33 1.44
C PHE A 203 9.07 22.69 2.13
N GLY A 204 8.34 22.96 3.20
CA GLY A 204 8.45 24.22 3.96
C GLY A 204 9.86 24.46 4.48
N GLN A 205 10.16 25.73 4.72
CA GLN A 205 11.42 26.21 5.29
C GLN A 205 11.15 26.98 6.58
N ARG A 206 12.13 27.04 7.49
CA ARG A 206 11.99 27.83 8.72
C ARG A 206 12.13 29.33 8.49
N THR A 207 12.75 29.68 7.38
CA THR A 207 13.11 31.06 7.03
C THR A 207 11.99 31.82 6.33
N GLU A 208 11.05 31.08 5.72
CA GLU A 208 9.94 31.66 4.97
C GLU A 208 8.70 30.78 5.00
N VAL A 209 7.54 31.37 4.80
CA VAL A 209 6.28 30.66 4.60
C VAL A 209 6.21 30.20 3.14
N VAL A 210 6.13 28.90 2.92
CA VAL A 210 5.90 28.32 1.60
C VAL A 210 4.40 28.20 1.39
N ASP A 211 3.89 28.86 0.37
CA ASP A 211 2.51 28.70 -0.08
C ASP A 211 2.42 27.47 -0.97
N ILE A 212 1.65 26.48 -0.53
CA ILE A 212 1.49 25.23 -1.26
C ILE A 212 0.37 25.39 -2.29
N ASP A 213 0.73 25.25 -3.56
CA ASP A 213 -0.23 25.39 -4.65
C ASP A 213 -1.38 24.37 -4.54
N PRO A 214 -2.65 24.81 -4.65
CA PRO A 214 -3.81 23.92 -4.56
C PRO A 214 -3.80 22.76 -5.58
N VAL A 215 -3.19 22.91 -6.76
CA VAL A 215 -3.04 21.84 -7.75
C VAL A 215 -2.16 20.71 -7.19
N ILE A 216 -1.07 21.06 -6.51
CA ILE A 216 -0.18 20.11 -5.85
C ILE A 216 -0.92 19.36 -4.73
N VAL A 217 -1.67 20.10 -3.90
CA VAL A 217 -2.50 19.50 -2.84
C VAL A 217 -3.51 18.53 -3.42
N SER A 218 -4.22 18.92 -4.48
CA SER A 218 -5.24 18.11 -5.15
C SER A 218 -4.65 16.82 -5.74
N ALA A 219 -3.53 16.91 -6.42
CA ALA A 219 -2.88 15.74 -7.00
C ALA A 219 -2.34 14.79 -5.93
N MET A 220 -1.72 15.31 -4.86
CA MET A 220 -1.28 14.47 -3.74
C MET A 220 -2.48 13.82 -3.04
N ASN A 221 -3.59 14.54 -2.85
CA ASN A 221 -4.82 13.99 -2.31
C ASN A 221 -5.33 12.82 -3.17
N THR A 222 -5.39 12.98 -4.48
CA THR A 222 -5.78 11.92 -5.43
C THR A 222 -4.84 10.72 -5.34
N LEU A 223 -3.53 10.94 -5.33
CA LEU A 223 -2.53 9.88 -5.16
C LEU A 223 -2.77 9.05 -3.89
N LEU A 224 -2.96 9.72 -2.76
CA LEU A 224 -3.18 9.05 -1.48
C LEU A 224 -4.49 8.24 -1.49
N ILE A 225 -5.57 8.77 -2.07
CA ILE A 225 -6.85 8.05 -2.24
C ILE A 225 -6.66 6.77 -3.06
N LEU A 226 -6.00 6.86 -4.21
CA LEU A 226 -5.81 5.72 -5.12
C LEU A 226 -4.91 4.62 -4.52
N HIS A 227 -4.12 4.95 -3.51
CA HIS A 227 -3.26 4.00 -2.80
C HIS A 227 -3.85 3.49 -1.49
N ALA A 228 -5.02 4.02 -1.03
CA ALA A 228 -5.51 3.83 0.33
C ALA A 228 -5.77 2.38 0.72
N ASP A 229 -6.31 1.56 -0.19
CA ASP A 229 -6.41 0.10 -0.02
C ASP A 229 -6.38 -0.64 -1.35
N HIS A 230 -6.11 -1.93 -1.33
CA HIS A 230 -6.15 -2.79 -2.52
C HIS A 230 -6.27 -4.26 -2.12
N GLU A 231 -7.32 -4.60 -1.36
CA GLU A 231 -7.64 -5.95 -0.92
C GLU A 231 -6.48 -6.64 -0.16
N GLN A 232 -6.36 -7.98 -0.27
CA GLN A 232 -5.34 -8.81 0.40
C GLN A 232 -4.02 -8.84 -0.38
N ASN A 233 -3.38 -7.69 -0.59
CA ASN A 233 -2.00 -7.66 -1.06
C ASN A 233 -1.01 -8.10 0.04
N CYS A 234 0.26 -8.28 -0.31
CA CYS A 234 1.27 -8.80 0.60
C CYS A 234 1.37 -8.01 1.91
N SER A 235 1.37 -6.68 1.87
CA SER A 235 1.48 -5.86 3.10
C SER A 235 0.21 -5.89 3.93
N THR A 236 -0.96 -5.87 3.31
CA THR A 236 -2.25 -5.98 4.01
C THR A 236 -2.38 -7.33 4.72
N SER A 237 -2.08 -8.44 4.01
CA SER A 237 -2.06 -9.78 4.61
C SER A 237 -1.04 -9.89 5.75
N THR A 238 0.12 -9.21 5.63
CA THR A 238 1.12 -9.14 6.70
C THR A 238 0.60 -8.39 7.92
N VAL A 239 -0.10 -7.27 7.75
CA VAL A 239 -0.74 -6.54 8.86
C VAL A 239 -1.76 -7.43 9.58
N ARG A 240 -2.60 -8.16 8.84
CA ARG A 240 -3.58 -9.09 9.43
C ARG A 240 -2.88 -10.25 10.13
N ILE A 241 -1.88 -10.88 9.53
CA ILE A 241 -1.19 -12.03 10.14
C ILE A 241 -0.46 -11.63 11.44
N VAL A 242 0.22 -10.48 11.47
CA VAL A 242 0.88 -9.98 12.68
C VAL A 242 -0.15 -9.56 13.72
N GLY A 243 -1.19 -8.82 13.32
CA GLY A 243 -2.27 -8.39 14.19
C GLY A 243 -3.06 -9.54 14.80
N SER A 244 -3.20 -10.68 14.09
CA SER A 244 -3.91 -11.87 14.58
C SER A 244 -3.26 -12.50 15.84
N SER A 245 -1.99 -12.20 16.08
CA SER A 245 -1.29 -12.58 17.32
C SER A 245 -1.60 -11.67 18.50
N ALA A 246 -2.59 -10.79 18.41
CA ALA A 246 -2.91 -9.71 19.35
C ALA A 246 -1.82 -8.63 19.44
N SER A 247 -0.97 -8.51 18.43
CA SER A 247 0.02 -7.44 18.34
C SER A 247 -0.66 -6.07 18.18
N ASN A 248 -0.05 -5.03 18.79
CA ASN A 248 -0.59 -3.68 18.73
C ASN A 248 -0.55 -3.10 17.31
N ILE A 249 -1.31 -2.03 17.08
CA ILE A 249 -1.46 -1.41 15.76
C ILE A 249 -0.12 -0.91 15.19
N TYR A 250 0.76 -0.33 16.01
CA TYR A 250 2.05 0.20 15.53
C TYR A 250 2.97 -0.91 15.02
N ALA A 251 3.05 -2.02 15.74
CA ALA A 251 3.83 -3.19 15.32
C ALA A 251 3.24 -3.84 14.06
N SER A 252 1.91 -3.95 13.98
CA SER A 252 1.21 -4.53 12.84
C SER A 252 1.40 -3.68 11.57
N VAL A 253 1.24 -2.36 11.68
CA VAL A 253 1.48 -1.41 10.58
C VAL A 253 2.95 -1.41 10.17
N SER A 254 3.89 -1.43 11.12
CA SER A 254 5.32 -1.54 10.84
C SER A 254 5.67 -2.80 10.02
N ALA A 255 5.04 -3.93 10.33
CA ALA A 255 5.20 -5.16 9.55
C ALA A 255 4.66 -5.00 8.13
N GLY A 256 3.52 -4.32 7.96
CA GLY A 256 2.99 -3.95 6.63
C GLY A 256 3.95 -3.07 5.84
N ILE A 257 4.55 -2.06 6.48
CA ILE A 257 5.58 -1.20 5.89
C ILE A 257 6.78 -2.04 5.44
N SER A 258 7.24 -2.97 6.27
CA SER A 258 8.35 -3.87 5.94
C SER A 258 8.04 -4.77 4.75
N ALA A 259 6.82 -5.29 4.65
CA ALA A 259 6.39 -6.09 3.50
C ALA A 259 6.25 -5.24 2.23
N LEU A 260 5.77 -3.98 2.36
CA LEU A 260 5.65 -3.06 1.23
C LEU A 260 7.02 -2.69 0.64
N TRP A 261 8.06 -2.64 1.46
CA TRP A 261 9.42 -2.32 1.02
C TRP A 261 10.01 -3.35 0.05
N GLY A 262 9.50 -4.58 0.04
CA GLY A 262 10.00 -5.62 -0.86
C GLY A 262 9.88 -5.23 -2.35
N PRO A 263 10.91 -5.48 -3.18
CA PRO A 263 10.90 -5.08 -4.60
C PRO A 263 9.78 -5.70 -5.42
N LEU A 264 9.23 -6.84 -4.97
CA LEU A 264 8.10 -7.47 -5.64
C LEU A 264 6.73 -6.89 -5.25
N HIS A 265 6.69 -5.86 -4.39
CA HIS A 265 5.44 -5.28 -3.90
C HIS A 265 5.37 -3.76 -4.10
N GLY A 266 6.06 -2.95 -3.31
CA GLY A 266 5.90 -1.48 -3.33
C GLY A 266 6.92 -0.71 -4.15
N GLY A 267 7.87 -1.39 -4.83
CA GLY A 267 8.96 -0.76 -5.57
C GLY A 267 8.64 -0.35 -7.02
N ALA A 268 7.44 -0.66 -7.52
CA ALA A 268 7.17 -0.55 -8.96
C ALA A 268 7.25 0.90 -9.49
N ASN A 269 6.80 1.89 -8.74
CA ASN A 269 6.87 3.30 -9.15
C ASN A 269 8.32 3.86 -9.14
N GLN A 270 9.17 3.37 -8.23
CA GLN A 270 10.60 3.66 -8.26
C GLN A 270 11.26 3.04 -9.50
N GLU A 271 10.98 1.76 -9.76
CA GLU A 271 11.52 1.03 -10.92
C GLU A 271 11.11 1.69 -12.25
N VAL A 272 9.92 2.31 -12.34
CA VAL A 272 9.50 3.10 -13.50
C VAL A 272 10.47 4.25 -13.76
N ILE A 273 10.75 5.07 -12.76
CA ILE A 273 11.64 6.22 -12.93
C ILE A 273 13.08 5.79 -13.21
N GLU A 274 13.57 4.75 -12.54
CA GLU A 274 14.89 4.19 -12.82
C GLU A 274 15.00 3.64 -14.26
N MET A 275 13.94 3.02 -14.76
CA MET A 275 13.86 2.58 -16.16
C MET A 275 13.90 3.78 -17.13
N LEU A 276 13.09 4.82 -16.87
CA LEU A 276 13.06 6.01 -17.71
C LEU A 276 14.40 6.75 -17.71
N GLN A 277 15.10 6.81 -16.59
CA GLN A 277 16.44 7.36 -16.48
C GLN A 277 17.47 6.57 -17.29
N LYS A 278 17.40 5.22 -17.25
CA LYS A 278 18.26 4.36 -18.10
C LYS A 278 18.03 4.59 -19.58
N ILE A 279 16.77 4.81 -19.99
CA ILE A 279 16.45 5.14 -21.38
C ILE A 279 17.05 6.50 -21.77
N GLN A 280 16.94 7.49 -20.88
CA GLN A 280 17.54 8.81 -21.06
C GLN A 280 19.08 8.72 -21.20
N GLU A 281 19.74 8.04 -20.28
CA GLU A 281 21.21 7.85 -20.28
C GLU A 281 21.72 7.14 -21.54
N ASP A 282 20.90 6.27 -22.15
CA ASP A 282 21.19 5.56 -23.42
C ASP A 282 20.81 6.39 -24.67
N GLY A 283 20.55 7.70 -24.51
CA GLY A 283 20.26 8.65 -25.60
C GLY A 283 18.78 8.85 -25.92
N GLY A 284 17.84 8.35 -25.08
CA GLY A 284 16.41 8.62 -25.22
C GLY A 284 15.71 7.88 -26.38
N ASP A 285 16.35 6.87 -26.98
CA ASP A 285 15.78 6.07 -28.08
C ASP A 285 14.72 5.08 -27.55
N THR A 286 13.49 5.54 -27.51
CA THR A 286 12.34 4.74 -27.04
C THR A 286 12.07 3.52 -27.92
N ASP A 287 12.30 3.60 -29.25
CA ASP A 287 12.03 2.50 -30.17
C ASP A 287 12.95 1.31 -29.92
N LYS A 288 14.21 1.58 -29.62
CA LYS A 288 15.20 0.57 -29.21
C LYS A 288 14.74 -0.20 -27.97
N TRP A 289 14.25 0.51 -26.95
CA TRP A 289 13.82 -0.09 -25.69
C TRP A 289 12.48 -0.81 -25.80
N ILE A 290 11.58 -0.33 -26.64
CA ILE A 290 10.35 -1.02 -27.02
C ILE A 290 10.67 -2.36 -27.72
N ALA A 291 11.62 -2.35 -28.65
CA ALA A 291 12.06 -3.57 -29.33
C ALA A 291 12.61 -4.60 -28.32
N LYS A 292 13.44 -4.18 -27.34
CA LYS A 292 13.90 -5.03 -26.25
C LYS A 292 12.75 -5.60 -25.44
N ALA A 293 11.74 -4.77 -25.08
CA ALA A 293 10.59 -5.22 -24.30
C ALA A 293 9.75 -6.28 -25.04
N LYS A 294 9.73 -6.25 -26.36
CA LYS A 294 9.06 -7.23 -27.21
C LYS A 294 9.83 -8.51 -27.41
N ASP A 295 11.16 -8.49 -27.25
CA ASP A 295 12.00 -9.69 -27.36
C ASP A 295 11.85 -10.56 -26.10
N LYS A 296 11.39 -11.81 -26.28
CA LYS A 296 11.25 -12.77 -25.19
C LYS A 296 12.58 -13.20 -24.57
N ASN A 297 13.67 -13.08 -25.32
CA ASN A 297 15.02 -13.47 -24.89
C ASN A 297 15.74 -12.33 -24.17
N ASP A 298 15.30 -11.08 -24.31
CA ASP A 298 15.82 -9.95 -23.56
C ASP A 298 15.21 -9.94 -22.14
N PRO A 299 16.01 -9.78 -21.08
CA PRO A 299 15.51 -9.69 -19.70
C PRO A 299 14.76 -8.40 -19.42
N PHE A 300 14.90 -7.38 -20.27
CA PHE A 300 14.23 -6.09 -20.08
C PHE A 300 12.72 -6.20 -20.12
N ARG A 301 12.06 -5.49 -19.22
CA ARG A 301 10.60 -5.34 -19.18
C ARG A 301 10.25 -3.89 -18.96
N LEU A 302 9.15 -3.43 -19.55
CA LEU A 302 8.61 -2.12 -19.26
C LEU A 302 7.97 -2.11 -17.87
N MET A 303 8.56 -1.36 -16.96
CA MET A 303 8.03 -1.16 -15.61
C MET A 303 6.86 -0.19 -15.64
N GLY A 304 5.84 -0.44 -14.81
CA GLY A 304 4.62 0.37 -14.80
C GLY A 304 3.63 0.03 -15.92
N PHE A 305 3.83 -1.07 -16.65
CA PHE A 305 2.93 -1.55 -17.71
C PHE A 305 2.37 -2.93 -17.37
N GLY A 306 1.05 -3.08 -17.55
CA GLY A 306 0.32 -4.26 -17.10
C GLY A 306 0.09 -4.29 -15.59
N HIS A 307 -0.67 -5.27 -15.11
CA HIS A 307 -0.96 -5.44 -13.69
C HIS A 307 -1.15 -6.92 -13.34
N ARG A 308 -0.76 -7.32 -12.13
CA ARG A 308 -0.91 -8.73 -11.70
C ARG A 308 -2.36 -9.14 -11.53
N VAL A 309 -3.22 -8.21 -11.14
CA VAL A 309 -4.65 -8.45 -10.87
C VAL A 309 -5.50 -7.99 -12.06
N TYR A 310 -5.35 -6.74 -12.51
CA TYR A 310 -6.14 -6.23 -13.63
C TYR A 310 -5.67 -6.86 -14.94
N LYS A 311 -6.56 -7.64 -15.54
CA LYS A 311 -6.42 -8.14 -16.91
C LYS A 311 -7.03 -7.18 -17.94
N ASN A 312 -7.61 -6.11 -17.47
CA ASN A 312 -8.11 -4.99 -18.23
C ASN A 312 -7.40 -3.70 -17.76
N PHE A 313 -7.91 -2.56 -18.12
CA PHE A 313 -7.36 -1.26 -17.74
C PHE A 313 -7.49 -1.08 -16.20
N ASP A 314 -6.41 -0.66 -15.54
CA ASP A 314 -6.46 -0.30 -14.12
C ASP A 314 -7.33 0.97 -13.95
N PRO A 315 -8.45 0.92 -13.21
CA PRO A 315 -9.37 2.07 -13.09
C PRO A 315 -8.68 3.30 -12.50
N ARG A 316 -7.62 3.11 -11.72
CA ARG A 316 -6.85 4.18 -11.11
C ARG A 316 -5.97 4.92 -12.13
N ALA A 317 -5.49 4.23 -13.17
CA ALA A 317 -4.55 4.79 -14.14
C ALA A 317 -5.15 5.98 -14.91
N LYS A 318 -6.43 5.93 -15.27
CA LYS A 318 -7.10 7.04 -15.94
C LYS A 318 -7.23 8.28 -15.06
N ILE A 319 -7.48 8.07 -13.78
CA ILE A 319 -7.66 9.14 -12.79
C ILE A 319 -6.32 9.82 -12.54
N ILE A 320 -5.29 9.03 -12.25
CA ILE A 320 -3.97 9.55 -11.92
C ILE A 320 -3.27 10.18 -13.13
N LYS A 321 -3.56 9.71 -14.37
CA LYS A 321 -3.05 10.35 -15.58
C LYS A 321 -3.49 11.82 -15.65
N LYS A 322 -4.77 12.10 -15.40
CA LYS A 322 -5.27 13.47 -15.39
C LYS A 322 -4.54 14.33 -14.35
N ALA A 323 -4.37 13.82 -13.11
CA ALA A 323 -3.63 14.51 -12.07
C ALA A 323 -2.15 14.75 -12.46
N CYS A 324 -1.55 13.82 -13.21
CA CYS A 324 -0.21 13.95 -13.75
C CYS A 324 -0.14 15.08 -14.78
N ASP A 325 -1.05 15.10 -15.75
CA ASP A 325 -1.12 16.13 -16.79
C ASP A 325 -1.31 17.52 -16.15
N ASP A 326 -2.23 17.66 -15.18
CA ASP A 326 -2.51 18.93 -14.46
C ASP A 326 -1.26 19.45 -13.72
N ILE A 327 -0.49 18.55 -13.07
CA ILE A 327 0.76 18.93 -12.38
C ILE A 327 1.84 19.36 -13.35
N LEU A 328 2.07 18.61 -14.42
CA LEU A 328 3.11 18.90 -15.40
C LEU A 328 2.85 20.25 -16.10
N GLU A 329 1.61 20.52 -16.45
CA GLU A 329 1.19 21.81 -17.01
C GLU A 329 1.43 22.94 -16.01
N LYS A 330 0.99 22.75 -14.76
CA LYS A 330 1.10 23.79 -13.71
C LYS A 330 2.54 24.14 -13.35
N LEU A 331 3.40 23.16 -13.27
CA LEU A 331 4.80 23.35 -12.87
C LEU A 331 5.68 23.78 -14.06
N GLY A 332 5.17 23.69 -15.30
CA GLY A 332 5.92 24.05 -16.51
C GLY A 332 7.23 23.25 -16.64
N ILE A 333 7.22 21.99 -16.21
CA ILE A 333 8.42 21.16 -16.15
C ILE A 333 8.78 20.68 -17.57
N ASP A 334 9.97 21.09 -18.01
CA ASP A 334 10.65 20.55 -19.18
C ASP A 334 11.68 19.51 -18.70
N ASP A 335 11.27 18.25 -18.65
CA ASP A 335 12.11 17.12 -18.18
C ASP A 335 12.10 16.02 -19.24
N GLU A 336 13.27 15.71 -19.78
CA GLU A 336 13.45 14.68 -20.82
C GLU A 336 12.92 13.31 -20.42
N VAL A 337 13.02 12.95 -19.13
CA VAL A 337 12.45 11.68 -18.60
C VAL A 337 10.95 11.64 -18.76
N LEU A 338 10.27 12.78 -18.58
CA LEU A 338 8.82 12.88 -18.75
C LEU A 338 8.41 12.83 -20.22
N GLU A 339 9.21 13.38 -21.12
CA GLU A 339 8.97 13.25 -22.56
C GLU A 339 9.16 11.80 -23.04
N ILE A 340 10.14 11.07 -22.49
CA ILE A 340 10.32 9.64 -22.74
C ILE A 340 9.08 8.87 -22.24
N ALA A 341 8.58 9.19 -21.03
CA ALA A 341 7.37 8.56 -20.48
C ALA A 341 6.16 8.74 -21.38
N LYS A 342 5.89 9.96 -21.88
CA LYS A 342 4.80 10.25 -22.82
C LYS A 342 4.90 9.44 -24.12
N LYS A 343 6.10 9.32 -24.69
CA LYS A 343 6.34 8.51 -25.89
C LYS A 343 6.07 7.03 -25.64
N LEU A 344 6.54 6.48 -24.52
CA LEU A 344 6.28 5.08 -24.15
C LEU A 344 4.79 4.82 -23.94
N GLU A 345 4.07 5.74 -23.28
CA GLU A 345 2.61 5.66 -23.12
C GLU A 345 1.92 5.64 -24.48
N GLU A 346 2.26 6.57 -25.37
CA GLU A 346 1.65 6.67 -26.70
C GLU A 346 1.83 5.36 -27.48
N VAL A 347 3.03 4.78 -27.46
CA VAL A 347 3.29 3.50 -28.14
C VAL A 347 2.48 2.38 -27.51
N ALA A 348 2.47 2.25 -26.16
CA ALA A 348 1.74 1.19 -25.49
C ALA A 348 0.22 1.23 -25.75
N LEU A 349 -0.34 2.41 -25.97
CA LEU A 349 -1.76 2.58 -26.27
C LEU A 349 -2.10 2.29 -27.75
N LYS A 350 -1.13 2.28 -28.66
CA LYS A 350 -1.34 2.14 -30.12
C LYS A 350 -0.77 0.85 -30.70
N ASP A 351 0.28 0.31 -30.12
CA ASP A 351 1.00 -0.85 -30.67
C ASP A 351 0.26 -2.17 -30.38
N PRO A 352 -0.05 -2.99 -31.39
CA PRO A 352 -0.78 -4.24 -31.25
C PRO A 352 -0.18 -5.21 -30.22
N TYR A 353 1.15 -5.26 -30.10
CA TYR A 353 1.82 -6.15 -29.12
C TYR A 353 1.40 -5.87 -27.69
N PHE A 354 1.30 -4.58 -27.30
CA PHE A 354 0.92 -4.18 -25.96
C PHE A 354 -0.59 -4.30 -25.75
N ILE A 355 -1.39 -3.93 -26.76
CA ILE A 355 -2.86 -4.02 -26.72
C ILE A 355 -3.32 -5.47 -26.55
N GLU A 356 -2.81 -6.39 -27.39
CA GLU A 356 -3.15 -7.82 -27.32
C GLU A 356 -2.79 -8.46 -25.97
N ARG A 357 -1.71 -7.99 -25.34
CA ARG A 357 -1.23 -8.46 -24.04
C ARG A 357 -1.75 -7.65 -22.85
N LYS A 358 -2.56 -6.63 -23.14
CA LYS A 358 -3.13 -5.71 -22.12
C LYS A 358 -2.07 -5.07 -21.24
N LEU A 359 -0.93 -4.70 -21.82
CA LEU A 359 0.19 -4.03 -21.16
C LEU A 359 0.01 -2.52 -21.19
N TYR A 360 -1.05 -2.05 -20.54
CA TYR A 360 -1.35 -0.62 -20.43
C TYR A 360 -0.56 0.01 -19.27
N PRO A 361 -0.27 1.32 -19.32
CA PRO A 361 0.28 2.05 -18.17
C PRO A 361 -0.66 1.91 -16.96
N ASN A 362 -0.07 1.63 -15.80
CA ASN A 362 -0.80 1.43 -14.55
C ASN A 362 -0.60 2.62 -13.58
N VAL A 363 -1.14 2.50 -12.36
CA VAL A 363 -1.03 3.54 -11.32
C VAL A 363 0.42 3.86 -10.97
N ASP A 364 1.32 2.88 -10.98
CA ASP A 364 2.73 3.07 -10.60
C ASP A 364 3.50 3.89 -11.63
N PHE A 365 3.13 3.77 -12.93
CA PHE A 365 3.71 4.58 -14.00
C PHE A 365 3.50 6.07 -13.76
N TYR A 366 2.26 6.49 -13.54
CA TYR A 366 1.95 7.91 -13.36
C TYR A 366 2.33 8.44 -11.99
N SER A 367 2.21 7.64 -10.92
CA SER A 367 2.60 8.08 -9.58
C SER A 367 4.09 8.38 -9.48
N GLY A 368 4.95 7.59 -10.12
CA GLY A 368 6.38 7.86 -10.21
C GLY A 368 6.68 9.19 -10.88
N ILE A 369 5.99 9.49 -11.99
CA ILE A 369 6.12 10.76 -12.71
C ILE A 369 5.71 11.95 -11.81
N ILE A 370 4.57 11.86 -11.13
CA ILE A 370 4.10 12.93 -10.24
C ILE A 370 5.08 13.15 -9.10
N TYR A 371 5.54 12.10 -8.43
CA TYR A 371 6.50 12.24 -7.32
C TYR A 371 7.80 12.89 -7.77
N ARG A 372 8.31 12.50 -8.96
CA ARG A 372 9.48 13.15 -9.55
C ARG A 372 9.23 14.63 -9.85
N ALA A 373 8.10 14.95 -10.47
CA ALA A 373 7.70 16.33 -10.78
C ALA A 373 7.60 17.21 -9.53
N LEU A 374 7.16 16.64 -8.41
CA LEU A 374 7.09 17.30 -7.11
C LEU A 374 8.48 17.42 -6.42
N GLY A 375 9.54 16.82 -6.98
CA GLY A 375 10.89 16.89 -6.44
C GLY A 375 11.19 15.87 -5.33
N PHE A 376 10.41 14.82 -5.21
CA PHE A 376 10.76 13.71 -4.31
C PHE A 376 11.87 12.85 -4.92
N PRO A 377 12.87 12.44 -4.14
CA PRO A 377 13.84 11.44 -4.58
C PRO A 377 13.17 10.05 -4.66
N THR A 378 13.69 9.20 -5.54
CA THR A 378 13.08 7.90 -5.86
C THR A 378 12.96 6.96 -4.67
N ASP A 379 13.88 7.01 -3.72
CA ASP A 379 13.85 6.21 -2.48
C ASP A 379 12.71 6.60 -1.52
N MET A 380 12.11 7.78 -1.70
CA MET A 380 10.91 8.22 -0.96
C MET A 380 9.59 7.70 -1.55
N PHE A 381 9.55 7.16 -2.77
CA PHE A 381 8.31 6.81 -3.46
C PHE A 381 7.52 5.74 -2.72
N THR A 382 8.17 4.67 -2.28
CA THR A 382 7.53 3.62 -1.48
C THR A 382 7.08 4.13 -0.10
N VAL A 383 7.77 5.14 0.46
CA VAL A 383 7.34 5.80 1.71
C VAL A 383 6.04 6.58 1.51
N LEU A 384 5.91 7.27 0.37
CA LEU A 384 4.67 7.98 0.00
C LEU A 384 3.53 7.00 -0.27
N PHE A 385 3.85 5.86 -0.87
CA PHE A 385 2.89 4.77 -1.01
C PHE A 385 2.42 4.27 0.38
N ALA A 386 3.33 4.04 1.32
CA ALA A 386 2.98 3.64 2.68
C ALA A 386 2.09 4.67 3.39
N LEU A 387 2.34 5.98 3.19
CA LEU A 387 1.48 7.05 3.70
C LEU A 387 0.04 6.92 3.17
N GLY A 388 -0.12 6.69 1.86
CA GLY A 388 -1.43 6.49 1.24
C GLY A 388 -2.11 5.21 1.72
N ARG A 389 -1.38 4.08 1.85
CA ARG A 389 -1.91 2.76 2.22
C ARG A 389 -2.29 2.65 3.71
N LEU A 390 -1.86 3.57 4.54
CA LEU A 390 -2.07 3.50 5.98
C LEU A 390 -3.54 3.32 6.41
N PRO A 391 -4.52 4.06 5.86
CA PRO A 391 -5.93 3.86 6.23
C PRO A 391 -6.43 2.45 5.94
N GLY A 392 -6.03 1.86 4.80
CA GLY A 392 -6.35 0.48 4.45
C GLY A 392 -5.80 -0.52 5.46
N TRP A 393 -4.51 -0.41 5.83
CA TRP A 393 -3.92 -1.26 6.87
C TRP A 393 -4.63 -1.13 8.21
N ILE A 394 -4.97 0.10 8.62
CA ILE A 394 -5.72 0.36 9.85
C ILE A 394 -7.10 -0.31 9.80
N ALA A 395 -7.84 -0.12 8.70
CA ALA A 395 -9.16 -0.69 8.50
C ALA A 395 -9.13 -2.23 8.55
N GLN A 396 -8.18 -2.84 7.86
CA GLN A 396 -7.98 -4.28 7.82
C GLN A 396 -7.61 -4.86 9.20
N TRP A 397 -6.74 -4.17 9.93
CA TRP A 397 -6.39 -4.56 11.30
C TRP A 397 -7.56 -4.43 12.26
N LYS A 398 -8.35 -3.34 12.16
CA LYS A 398 -9.54 -3.09 12.99
C LYS A 398 -10.61 -4.14 12.73
N GLU A 399 -10.95 -4.41 11.47
CA GLU A 399 -11.93 -5.42 11.06
C GLU A 399 -11.57 -6.80 11.60
N MET A 400 -10.32 -7.24 11.44
CA MET A 400 -9.81 -8.49 11.98
C MET A 400 -10.02 -8.59 13.51
N LYS A 401 -9.74 -7.52 14.27
CA LYS A 401 -9.95 -7.49 15.74
C LYS A 401 -11.43 -7.57 16.10
N GLU A 402 -12.28 -6.83 15.39
CA GLU A 402 -13.74 -6.79 15.64
C GLU A 402 -14.40 -8.14 15.34
N HIS A 403 -13.94 -8.81 14.28
CA HIS A 403 -14.38 -10.17 13.93
C HIS A 403 -13.78 -11.25 14.83
N LYS A 404 -12.83 -10.91 15.71
CA LYS A 404 -12.12 -11.87 16.58
C LYS A 404 -11.53 -13.02 15.77
N GLU A 405 -10.91 -12.69 14.63
CA GLU A 405 -10.30 -13.69 13.76
C GLU A 405 -9.23 -14.51 14.52
N PRO A 406 -9.13 -15.80 14.26
CA PRO A 406 -8.13 -16.64 14.91
C PRO A 406 -6.71 -16.27 14.50
N ILE A 407 -5.74 -16.64 15.34
CA ILE A 407 -4.32 -16.45 15.00
C ILE A 407 -3.96 -17.15 13.69
N GLY A 408 -3.36 -16.41 12.77
CA GLY A 408 -2.86 -16.93 11.53
C GLY A 408 -1.71 -17.91 11.74
N ARG A 409 -1.94 -19.20 11.46
CA ARG A 409 -0.96 -20.28 11.56
C ARG A 409 -1.08 -21.24 10.39
N PRO A 410 -0.49 -20.91 9.23
CA PRO A 410 -0.51 -21.79 8.07
C PRO A 410 0.18 -23.13 8.35
N ARG A 411 -0.16 -24.14 7.58
CA ARG A 411 0.47 -25.47 7.61
C ARG A 411 1.61 -25.53 6.61
N GLN A 412 2.51 -26.52 6.80
CA GLN A 412 3.54 -26.85 5.82
C GLN A 412 3.50 -28.35 5.51
N ILE A 413 3.93 -28.71 4.32
CA ILE A 413 4.26 -30.08 3.94
C ILE A 413 5.76 -30.27 4.18
N TYR A 414 6.10 -31.16 5.10
CA TYR A 414 7.50 -31.44 5.40
C TYR A 414 8.12 -32.34 4.33
N THR A 415 9.22 -31.89 3.75
CA THR A 415 9.97 -32.61 2.69
C THR A 415 11.41 -32.93 3.07
N GLY A 416 11.77 -32.70 4.33
CA GLY A 416 13.11 -32.99 4.83
C GLY A 416 13.33 -34.47 5.21
N ALA A 417 14.48 -34.78 5.75
CA ALA A 417 14.82 -36.13 6.23
C ALA A 417 13.85 -36.60 7.34
N THR A 418 13.49 -37.86 7.34
CA THR A 418 12.56 -38.43 8.31
C THR A 418 13.22 -38.57 9.69
N ASN A 419 14.05 -39.60 9.87
CA ASN A 419 14.75 -39.85 11.11
C ASN A 419 16.27 -39.70 10.92
N ARG A 420 16.91 -38.97 11.76
CA ARG A 420 18.37 -38.84 11.78
C ARG A 420 18.81 -38.83 13.25
N ASP A 421 19.73 -39.74 13.56
CA ASP A 421 20.35 -39.78 14.88
C ASP A 421 21.35 -38.60 15.00
N TYR A 422 21.41 -38.04 16.18
CA TYR A 422 22.42 -37.04 16.50
C TYR A 422 23.80 -37.70 16.50
N THR A 423 24.70 -37.17 15.69
CA THR A 423 26.10 -37.57 15.64
C THR A 423 26.92 -36.53 16.42
N ASP A 424 27.76 -36.96 17.34
CA ASP A 424 28.66 -36.05 18.09
C ASP A 424 29.54 -35.29 17.08
N ILE A 425 29.85 -34.02 17.42
CA ILE A 425 30.61 -33.13 16.53
C ILE A 425 31.98 -33.70 16.16
N LYS A 426 32.57 -34.49 17.04
CA LYS A 426 33.86 -35.17 16.79
C LYS A 426 33.76 -36.31 15.77
N ASN A 427 32.56 -36.75 15.44
CA ASN A 427 32.28 -37.89 14.55
C ASN A 427 31.52 -37.50 13.28
N ARG A 428 31.39 -36.20 13.00
CA ARG A 428 30.75 -35.66 11.78
C ARG A 428 31.74 -35.53 10.63
#